data_bd3b4e841a303aee810b452b4927452c
#
_entry.id   bd3b4e841a303aee810b452b4927452c
#
_cell.length_a   1.000
_cell.length_b   1.000
_cell.length_c   1.000
_cell.angle_alpha   90.00
_cell.angle_beta   90.00
_cell.angle_gamma   90.00
#
_symmetry.space_group_name_H-M   'P 1'
#
loop_
_entity.id
_entity.type
_entity.pdbx_description
1 polymer ?
#
loop_
_entity_poly.entity_id
_entity_poly.type
_entity_poly.pdbx_seq_one_letter_code
_entity_poly.pdbx_strand_id
1 'polypeptide(L)'
;MAEATTNTTTIIARADQHDIDLHKASDRVNFGSIREPIDVPYLLGVQTDSFDWLIGNERWQKRVQEDLENGTNTVPHTSGLDEVFQEISPIENFAQTMSLTFSDPYFEEPRHTVQECKEKDYTYSAPLYVNAEFENGDTGEIKSQTVFMGDFPLQTPHGTFIIGGTERVIVSQLVRSPGVYFDRSQDLSLIHISE
;
A
#
# COMPACT_ATOMS: atom_id res chain seq x y z
N MET A 1 20.94 -1.68 26.33
CA MET A 1 20.16 -1.55 25.09
C MET A 1 18.78 -1.00 25.44
N ALA A 2 18.68 0.26 25.76
CA ALA A 2 17.41 0.92 26.08
C ALA A 2 17.54 2.45 25.93
N GLU A 3 17.84 2.93 24.73
CA GLU A 3 17.95 4.38 24.49
C GLU A 3 17.29 4.88 23.18
N ALA A 4 16.73 4.01 22.37
CA ALA A 4 16.14 4.45 21.10
C ALA A 4 14.64 4.79 21.15
N THR A 5 13.92 4.44 22.23
CA THR A 5 12.46 4.61 22.32
C THR A 5 12.04 5.96 22.92
N THR A 6 12.99 6.73 23.46
CA THR A 6 12.70 7.95 24.23
C THR A 6 12.54 9.20 23.36
N ASN A 7 13.05 9.20 22.11
CA ASN A 7 13.10 10.42 21.33
C ASN A 7 11.78 10.77 20.59
N THR A 8 11.04 9.77 20.14
CA THR A 8 9.79 10.03 19.39
C THR A 8 8.69 10.54 20.33
N THR A 9 8.59 9.97 21.52
CA THR A 9 7.61 10.41 22.53
C THR A 9 7.94 11.81 23.08
N THR A 10 9.22 12.15 23.17
CA THR A 10 9.67 13.46 23.66
C THR A 10 9.37 14.58 22.64
N ILE A 11 9.42 14.30 21.35
CA ILE A 11 9.09 15.28 20.31
C ILE A 11 7.59 15.59 20.32
N ILE A 12 6.73 14.58 20.49
CA ILE A 12 5.27 14.78 20.59
C ILE A 12 4.90 15.51 21.89
N ALA A 13 5.52 15.12 23.01
CA ALA A 13 5.27 15.78 24.31
C ALA A 13 5.76 17.24 24.38
N ARG A 14 6.78 17.62 23.59
CA ARG A 14 7.21 19.03 23.47
C ARG A 14 6.29 19.87 22.58
N ALA A 15 5.60 19.26 21.62
CA ALA A 15 4.59 19.96 20.83
C ALA A 15 3.34 20.29 21.66
N ASP A 16 2.98 19.42 22.61
CA ASP A 16 1.81 19.64 23.48
C ASP A 16 2.06 20.63 24.63
N GLN A 17 3.33 20.99 24.93
CA GLN A 17 3.67 21.93 26.00
C GLN A 17 3.76 23.41 25.55
N HIS A 18 3.71 23.68 24.27
CA HIS A 18 3.42 25.02 23.78
C HIS A 18 1.90 25.13 23.64
N ASP A 19 1.27 25.82 24.58
CA ASP A 19 -0.07 26.39 24.44
C ASP A 19 -0.08 27.22 23.14
N ILE A 20 -0.33 26.55 22.03
CA ILE A 20 -0.59 27.22 20.76
C ILE A 20 -1.98 27.81 20.93
N ASP A 21 -2.02 29.05 21.33
CA ASP A 21 -3.23 29.84 21.45
C ASP A 21 -3.77 30.11 20.04
N LEU A 22 -4.54 29.13 19.53
CA LEU A 22 -5.10 29.13 18.16
C LEU A 22 -6.00 30.35 17.89
N HIS A 23 -6.27 31.16 18.92
CA HIS A 23 -7.06 32.38 18.82
C HIS A 23 -6.25 33.63 18.49
N LYS A 24 -4.92 33.58 18.55
CA LYS A 24 -4.07 34.68 18.12
C LYS A 24 -3.60 34.50 16.68
N ALA A 25 -4.23 35.22 15.77
CA ALA A 25 -3.90 35.23 14.35
C ALA A 25 -2.46 35.69 14.00
N SER A 26 -1.61 35.93 15.03
CA SER A 26 -0.22 36.40 14.88
C SER A 26 0.85 35.32 15.06
N ASP A 27 0.53 34.15 15.60
CA ASP A 27 1.53 33.13 15.85
C ASP A 27 1.78 32.28 14.60
N ARG A 28 2.65 32.80 13.73
CA ARG A 28 3.17 32.04 12.60
C ARG A 28 4.27 31.12 13.09
N VAL A 29 4.03 29.79 12.96
CA VAL A 29 5.06 28.79 13.18
C VAL A 29 6.04 28.81 12.01
N ASN A 30 7.31 29.11 12.26
CA ASN A 30 8.35 29.12 11.25
C ASN A 30 9.02 27.73 11.17
N PHE A 31 8.62 26.93 10.20
CA PHE A 31 9.23 25.63 9.94
C PHE A 31 10.63 25.71 9.30
N GLY A 32 11.08 26.88 8.86
CA GLY A 32 12.44 27.07 8.31
C GLY A 32 13.55 27.14 9.37
N SER A 33 13.20 27.12 10.67
CA SER A 33 14.16 27.21 11.78
C SER A 33 14.28 25.88 12.54
N ILE A 34 14.19 24.75 11.83
CA ILE A 34 14.42 23.42 12.40
C ILE A 34 15.89 23.34 12.82
N ARG A 35 16.15 23.17 14.13
CA ARG A 35 17.50 23.14 14.68
C ARG A 35 18.19 21.79 14.50
N GLU A 36 17.41 20.73 14.41
CA GLU A 36 17.90 19.37 14.19
C GLU A 36 17.59 18.97 12.75
N PRO A 37 18.62 18.63 11.94
CA PRO A 37 18.37 18.15 10.59
C PRO A 37 17.61 16.81 10.67
N ILE A 38 16.56 16.71 9.89
CA ILE A 38 15.83 15.45 9.71
C ILE A 38 16.55 14.67 8.62
N ASP A 39 16.87 13.42 8.89
CA ASP A 39 17.46 12.52 7.90
C ASP A 39 16.53 12.39 6.70
N VAL A 40 17.11 12.35 5.50
CA VAL A 40 16.36 12.18 4.27
C VAL A 40 15.76 10.76 4.25
N PRO A 41 14.43 10.61 4.20
CA PRO A 41 13.83 9.28 4.14
C PRO A 41 14.13 8.61 2.80
N TYR A 42 13.95 7.29 2.74
CA TYR A 42 14.04 6.54 1.50
C TYR A 42 12.88 6.93 0.57
N LEU A 43 13.17 7.81 -0.40
CA LEU A 43 12.14 8.45 -1.25
C LEU A 43 11.43 7.46 -2.20
N LEU A 44 12.07 6.35 -2.56
CA LEU A 44 11.49 5.30 -3.39
C LEU A 44 10.63 4.32 -2.58
N GLY A 45 10.68 4.38 -1.25
CA GLY A 45 9.99 3.45 -0.36
C GLY A 45 8.49 3.39 -0.62
N VAL A 46 7.84 4.52 -0.90
CA VAL A 46 6.39 4.56 -1.18
C VAL A 46 6.02 3.63 -2.34
N GLN A 47 6.85 3.56 -3.36
CA GLN A 47 6.59 2.74 -4.56
C GLN A 47 7.06 1.30 -4.38
N THR A 48 8.28 1.10 -3.91
CA THR A 48 8.85 -0.23 -3.74
C THR A 48 8.15 -1.02 -2.65
N ASP A 49 7.88 -0.38 -1.51
CA ASP A 49 7.27 -1.05 -0.37
C ASP A 49 5.81 -1.43 -0.61
N SER A 50 5.06 -0.58 -1.33
CA SER A 50 3.68 -0.89 -1.72
C SER A 50 3.61 -2.04 -2.73
N PHE A 51 4.56 -2.11 -3.66
CA PHE A 51 4.64 -3.21 -4.61
C PHE A 51 5.10 -4.51 -3.95
N ASP A 52 6.08 -4.44 -3.05
CA ASP A 52 6.55 -5.57 -2.24
C ASP A 52 5.42 -6.17 -1.40
N TRP A 53 4.56 -5.32 -0.82
CA TRP A 53 3.36 -5.75 -0.14
C TRP A 53 2.34 -6.38 -1.09
N LEU A 54 2.10 -5.77 -2.26
CA LEU A 54 1.13 -6.28 -3.23
C LEU A 54 1.44 -7.72 -3.65
N ILE A 55 2.71 -7.99 -4.00
CA ILE A 55 3.14 -9.31 -4.48
C ILE A 55 3.55 -10.28 -3.37
N GLY A 56 3.65 -9.81 -2.11
CA GLY A 56 4.05 -10.64 -0.98
C GLY A 56 5.49 -11.13 -1.04
N ASN A 57 6.44 -10.32 -1.53
CA ASN A 57 7.81 -10.74 -1.72
C ASN A 57 8.59 -10.94 -0.40
N GLU A 58 9.80 -11.51 -0.48
CA GLU A 58 10.64 -11.81 0.68
C GLU A 58 10.97 -10.57 1.54
N ARG A 59 11.09 -9.37 0.93
CA ARG A 59 11.38 -8.14 1.68
C ARG A 59 10.21 -7.74 2.56
N TRP A 60 9.01 -7.85 2.03
CA TRP A 60 7.81 -7.58 2.80
C TRP A 60 7.62 -8.63 3.90
N GLN A 61 7.81 -9.91 3.60
CA GLN A 61 7.71 -10.99 4.59
C GLN A 61 8.68 -10.79 5.77
N LYS A 62 9.92 -10.35 5.51
CA LYS A 62 10.88 -10.02 6.57
C LYS A 62 10.41 -8.86 7.43
N ARG A 63 9.83 -7.81 6.82
CA ARG A 63 9.28 -6.67 7.58
C ARG A 63 8.09 -7.08 8.45
N VAL A 64 7.21 -7.95 7.93
CA VAL A 64 6.10 -8.51 8.72
C VAL A 64 6.64 -9.31 9.90
N GLN A 65 7.67 -10.12 9.70
CA GLN A 65 8.28 -10.90 10.78
C GLN A 65 8.94 -10.00 11.84
N GLU A 66 9.67 -8.99 11.42
CA GLU A 66 10.28 -7.98 12.33
C GLU A 66 9.20 -7.20 13.11
N ASP A 67 8.09 -6.85 12.45
CA ASP A 67 6.96 -6.15 13.07
C ASP A 67 6.25 -7.02 14.12
N LEU A 68 6.06 -8.31 13.82
CA LEU A 68 5.53 -9.29 14.78
C LEU A 68 6.45 -9.49 15.99
N GLU A 69 7.76 -9.56 15.78
CA GLU A 69 8.74 -9.69 16.85
C GLU A 69 8.78 -8.44 17.75
N ASN A 70 8.58 -7.26 17.16
CA ASN A 70 8.53 -5.99 17.89
C ASN A 70 7.15 -5.70 18.50
N GLY A 71 6.10 -6.40 18.08
CA GLY A 71 4.72 -6.21 18.56
C GLY A 71 4.09 -4.87 18.15
N THR A 72 4.54 -4.27 17.04
CA THR A 72 4.11 -2.93 16.62
C THR A 72 2.86 -2.92 15.74
N ASN A 73 2.55 -4.03 15.02
CA ASN A 73 1.38 -4.17 14.12
C ASN A 73 1.21 -3.00 13.14
N THR A 74 2.30 -2.53 12.57
CA THR A 74 2.29 -1.41 11.62
C THR A 74 2.21 -1.87 10.17
N VAL A 75 2.63 -3.11 9.90
CA VAL A 75 2.66 -3.71 8.55
C VAL A 75 1.48 -4.66 8.37
N PRO A 76 0.74 -4.59 7.24
CA PRO A 76 -0.27 -5.59 6.93
C PRO A 76 0.33 -7.01 6.89
N HIS A 77 -0.35 -7.98 7.49
CA HIS A 77 0.14 -9.36 7.57
C HIS A 77 -0.26 -10.22 6.37
N THR A 78 -1.25 -9.77 5.62
CA THR A 78 -1.71 -10.39 4.36
C THR A 78 -1.12 -9.64 3.17
N SER A 79 -0.74 -10.33 2.11
CA SER A 79 -0.30 -9.68 0.88
C SER A 79 -1.48 -9.03 0.14
N GLY A 80 -1.23 -8.01 -0.66
CA GLY A 80 -2.30 -7.34 -1.39
C GLY A 80 -3.00 -8.27 -2.40
N LEU A 81 -2.28 -9.21 -3.01
CA LEU A 81 -2.89 -10.21 -3.90
C LEU A 81 -3.76 -11.19 -3.13
N ASP A 82 -3.32 -11.64 -1.97
CA ASP A 82 -4.13 -12.52 -1.12
C ASP A 82 -5.42 -11.83 -0.69
N GLU A 83 -5.36 -10.56 -0.30
CA GLU A 83 -6.56 -9.78 0.05
C GLU A 83 -7.54 -9.70 -1.12
N VAL A 84 -7.07 -9.41 -2.34
CA VAL A 84 -7.92 -9.36 -3.53
C VAL A 84 -8.56 -10.72 -3.83
N PHE A 85 -7.79 -11.81 -3.74
CA PHE A 85 -8.34 -13.14 -3.98
C PHE A 85 -9.32 -13.57 -2.89
N GLN A 86 -9.09 -13.21 -1.63
CA GLN A 86 -10.02 -13.45 -0.53
C GLN A 86 -11.31 -12.63 -0.67
N GLU A 87 -11.24 -11.40 -1.16
CA GLU A 87 -12.42 -10.56 -1.40
C GLU A 87 -13.30 -11.11 -2.54
N ILE A 88 -12.68 -11.64 -3.59
CA ILE A 88 -13.41 -12.22 -4.74
C ILE A 88 -13.94 -13.62 -4.41
N SER A 89 -13.26 -14.36 -3.56
CA SER A 89 -13.61 -15.75 -3.21
C SER A 89 -14.52 -15.82 -1.99
N PRO A 90 -15.49 -16.76 -1.95
CA PRO A 90 -15.86 -17.70 -3.00
C PRO A 90 -16.77 -17.08 -4.07
N ILE A 91 -16.60 -17.52 -5.32
CA ILE A 91 -17.54 -17.21 -6.40
C ILE A 91 -18.60 -18.31 -6.43
N GLU A 92 -19.81 -17.97 -6.04
CA GLU A 92 -20.91 -18.91 -5.94
C GLU A 92 -21.90 -18.77 -7.09
N ASN A 93 -22.55 -19.86 -7.48
CA ASN A 93 -23.68 -19.80 -8.40
C ASN A 93 -24.93 -19.27 -7.67
N PHE A 94 -25.96 -18.89 -8.45
CA PHE A 94 -27.22 -18.35 -7.89
C PHE A 94 -27.90 -19.32 -6.90
N ALA A 95 -27.76 -20.63 -7.09
CA ALA A 95 -28.36 -21.64 -6.23
C ALA A 95 -27.46 -22.02 -5.04
N GLN A 96 -26.25 -21.45 -4.93
CA GLN A 96 -25.25 -21.75 -3.89
C GLN A 96 -24.87 -23.22 -3.80
N THR A 97 -24.98 -23.95 -4.93
CA THR A 97 -24.62 -25.37 -5.01
C THR A 97 -23.21 -25.58 -5.53
N MET A 98 -22.60 -24.57 -6.14
CA MET A 98 -21.24 -24.61 -6.67
C MET A 98 -20.48 -23.40 -6.17
N SER A 99 -19.24 -23.63 -5.69
CA SER A 99 -18.33 -22.58 -5.27
C SER A 99 -16.97 -22.73 -5.94
N LEU A 100 -16.35 -21.59 -6.25
CA LEU A 100 -14.99 -21.50 -6.77
C LEU A 100 -14.18 -20.59 -5.86
N THR A 101 -13.11 -21.12 -5.30
CA THR A 101 -12.22 -20.40 -4.39
C THR A 101 -10.83 -20.31 -5.00
N PHE A 102 -10.19 -19.15 -4.87
CA PHE A 102 -8.80 -18.94 -5.28
C PHE A 102 -7.91 -18.81 -4.05
N SER A 103 -6.75 -19.47 -4.10
CA SER A 103 -5.77 -19.46 -3.01
C SER A 103 -4.35 -19.45 -3.55
N ASP A 104 -3.41 -19.10 -2.67
CA ASP A 104 -1.96 -19.22 -2.90
C ASP A 104 -1.48 -18.64 -4.23
N PRO A 105 -1.62 -17.32 -4.48
CA PRO A 105 -1.05 -16.70 -5.66
C PRO A 105 0.48 -16.78 -5.62
N TYR A 106 1.10 -17.21 -6.71
CA TYR A 106 2.55 -17.23 -6.83
C TYR A 106 3.01 -16.84 -8.23
N PHE A 107 4.25 -16.34 -8.30
CA PHE A 107 4.89 -15.94 -9.55
C PHE A 107 5.97 -16.96 -9.94
N GLU A 108 6.03 -17.27 -11.22
CA GLU A 108 7.20 -17.92 -11.80
C GLU A 108 8.31 -16.90 -12.11
N GLU A 109 9.50 -17.41 -12.43
CA GLU A 109 10.60 -16.55 -12.83
C GLU A 109 10.29 -15.79 -14.14
N PRO A 110 10.68 -14.51 -14.22
CA PRO A 110 10.49 -13.72 -15.44
C PRO A 110 11.30 -14.33 -16.60
N ARG A 111 10.68 -14.40 -17.77
CA ARG A 111 11.28 -15.02 -18.98
C ARG A 111 12.45 -14.23 -19.55
N HIS A 112 12.48 -12.92 -19.35
CA HIS A 112 13.45 -11.99 -19.90
C HIS A 112 14.06 -11.14 -18.81
N THR A 113 15.31 -10.77 -18.99
CA THR A 113 15.98 -9.82 -18.09
C THR A 113 15.53 -8.40 -18.39
N VAL A 114 15.71 -7.51 -17.41
CA VAL A 114 15.40 -6.07 -17.55
C VAL A 114 16.04 -5.45 -18.78
N GLN A 115 17.29 -5.82 -19.08
CA GLN A 115 18.04 -5.30 -20.20
C GLN A 115 17.51 -5.79 -21.54
N GLU A 116 17.22 -7.09 -21.65
CA GLU A 116 16.62 -7.67 -22.85
C GLU A 116 15.25 -7.07 -23.17
N CYS A 117 14.44 -6.78 -22.12
CA CYS A 117 13.15 -6.12 -22.31
C CYS A 117 13.30 -4.72 -22.90
N LYS A 118 14.32 -3.97 -22.48
CA LYS A 118 14.59 -2.63 -23.04
C LYS A 118 15.10 -2.67 -24.49
N GLU A 119 15.92 -3.68 -24.83
CA GLU A 119 16.53 -3.81 -26.15
C GLU A 119 15.57 -4.37 -27.21
N LYS A 120 14.64 -5.23 -26.77
CA LYS A 120 13.73 -5.97 -27.68
C LYS A 120 12.27 -5.50 -27.59
N ASP A 121 12.03 -4.38 -26.93
CA ASP A 121 10.68 -3.81 -26.73
C ASP A 121 9.69 -4.78 -26.05
N TYR A 122 10.19 -5.60 -25.12
CA TYR A 122 9.36 -6.50 -24.33
C TYR A 122 8.88 -5.83 -23.02
N THR A 123 7.85 -6.44 -22.43
CA THR A 123 7.39 -6.07 -21.09
C THR A 123 8.09 -6.97 -20.07
N TYR A 124 8.66 -6.36 -19.01
CA TYR A 124 9.23 -7.10 -17.90
C TYR A 124 8.12 -7.61 -17.00
N SER A 125 7.78 -8.88 -17.13
CA SER A 125 6.65 -9.53 -16.46
C SER A 125 7.00 -10.94 -16.01
N ALA A 126 6.25 -11.43 -15.04
CA ALA A 126 6.27 -12.82 -14.60
C ALA A 126 4.87 -13.45 -14.72
N PRO A 127 4.78 -14.73 -15.06
CA PRO A 127 3.51 -15.44 -15.06
C PRO A 127 2.97 -15.56 -13.63
N LEU A 128 1.70 -15.19 -13.45
CA LEU A 128 0.96 -15.35 -12.19
C LEU A 128 0.10 -16.59 -12.26
N TYR A 129 0.25 -17.46 -11.27
CA TYR A 129 -0.56 -18.66 -11.07
C TYR A 129 -1.30 -18.58 -9.74
N VAL A 130 -2.47 -19.22 -9.70
CA VAL A 130 -3.26 -19.38 -8.47
C VAL A 130 -3.79 -20.81 -8.40
N ASN A 131 -4.02 -21.29 -7.20
CA ASN A 131 -4.73 -22.52 -6.99
C ASN A 131 -6.23 -22.25 -6.99
N ALA A 132 -6.94 -22.85 -7.93
CA ALA A 132 -8.38 -22.77 -8.02
C ALA A 132 -8.99 -24.06 -7.48
N GLU A 133 -9.85 -23.95 -6.49
CA GLU A 133 -10.61 -25.06 -5.90
C GLU A 133 -12.08 -24.89 -6.25
N PHE A 134 -12.61 -25.88 -6.96
CA PHE A 134 -14.01 -25.96 -7.33
C PHE A 134 -14.71 -27.00 -6.49
N GLU A 135 -15.74 -26.61 -5.77
CA GLU A 135 -16.58 -27.44 -4.96
C GLU A 135 -17.99 -27.53 -5.57
N ASN A 136 -18.48 -28.76 -5.74
CA ASN A 136 -19.85 -29.02 -6.15
C ASN A 136 -20.64 -29.61 -4.97
N GLY A 137 -21.51 -28.80 -4.34
CA GLY A 137 -22.31 -29.17 -3.19
C GLY A 137 -23.34 -30.24 -3.47
N ASP A 138 -23.82 -30.42 -4.73
CA ASP A 138 -24.81 -31.41 -5.09
C ASP A 138 -24.18 -32.82 -5.16
N THR A 139 -22.93 -32.90 -5.65
CA THR A 139 -22.22 -34.18 -5.82
C THR A 139 -21.17 -34.42 -4.73
N GLY A 140 -20.81 -33.40 -3.96
CA GLY A 140 -19.72 -33.47 -2.99
C GLY A 140 -18.34 -33.59 -3.64
N GLU A 141 -18.22 -33.26 -4.92
CA GLU A 141 -16.97 -33.36 -5.67
C GLU A 141 -16.14 -32.07 -5.49
N ILE A 142 -14.88 -32.23 -5.06
CA ILE A 142 -13.91 -31.15 -4.94
C ILE A 142 -12.81 -31.35 -5.98
N LYS A 143 -12.56 -30.35 -6.80
CA LYS A 143 -11.48 -30.34 -7.80
C LYS A 143 -10.56 -29.15 -7.52
N SER A 144 -9.27 -29.43 -7.35
CA SER A 144 -8.24 -28.42 -7.21
C SER A 144 -7.30 -28.47 -8.43
N GLN A 145 -7.01 -27.29 -8.98
CA GLN A 145 -6.12 -27.16 -10.12
C GLN A 145 -5.42 -25.80 -10.08
N THR A 146 -4.11 -25.80 -10.42
CA THR A 146 -3.37 -24.56 -10.64
C THR A 146 -3.77 -23.93 -11.99
N VAL A 147 -4.12 -22.67 -11.95
CA VAL A 147 -4.59 -21.89 -13.12
C VAL A 147 -3.65 -20.73 -13.39
N PHE A 148 -3.26 -20.59 -14.65
CA PHE A 148 -2.54 -19.41 -15.13
C PHE A 148 -3.50 -18.22 -15.25
N MET A 149 -3.23 -17.13 -14.52
CA MET A 149 -4.04 -15.92 -14.54
C MET A 149 -3.61 -14.91 -15.60
N GLY A 150 -2.32 -14.87 -15.89
CA GLY A 150 -1.74 -13.94 -16.87
C GLY A 150 -0.32 -13.54 -16.54
N ASP A 151 0.28 -12.76 -17.44
CA ASP A 151 1.61 -12.18 -17.23
C ASP A 151 1.45 -10.85 -16.46
N PHE A 152 2.03 -10.80 -15.26
CA PHE A 152 1.95 -9.64 -14.39
C PHE A 152 3.24 -8.82 -14.49
N PRO A 153 3.19 -7.50 -14.75
CA PRO A 153 4.38 -6.67 -14.84
C PRO A 153 5.09 -6.56 -13.50
N LEU A 154 6.41 -6.77 -13.51
CA LEU A 154 7.24 -6.67 -12.32
C LEU A 154 7.93 -5.31 -12.23
N GLN A 155 8.13 -4.86 -11.01
CA GLN A 155 8.88 -3.65 -10.72
C GLN A 155 10.38 -3.94 -10.72
N THR A 156 11.17 -3.02 -11.30
CA THR A 156 12.62 -3.07 -11.22
C THR A 156 13.11 -2.61 -9.83
N PRO A 157 14.39 -2.89 -9.47
CA PRO A 157 14.95 -2.39 -8.20
C PRO A 157 14.94 -0.86 -8.06
N HIS A 158 14.76 -0.13 -9.16
CA HIS A 158 14.66 1.34 -9.17
C HIS A 158 13.21 1.85 -8.97
N GLY A 159 12.24 0.97 -8.75
CA GLY A 159 10.85 1.36 -8.58
C GLY A 159 10.11 1.66 -9.90
N THR A 160 10.65 1.22 -11.04
CA THR A 160 10.10 1.45 -12.37
C THR A 160 9.51 0.17 -12.97
N PHE A 161 8.66 0.33 -13.97
CA PHE A 161 8.12 -0.78 -14.78
C PHE A 161 8.61 -0.64 -16.21
N ILE A 162 8.92 -1.77 -16.86
CA ILE A 162 9.27 -1.78 -18.28
C ILE A 162 8.11 -2.38 -19.05
N ILE A 163 7.48 -1.56 -19.86
CA ILE A 163 6.32 -1.94 -20.67
C ILE A 163 6.60 -1.58 -22.13
N GLY A 164 6.68 -2.61 -22.99
CA GLY A 164 7.02 -2.43 -24.40
C GLY A 164 8.38 -1.71 -24.56
N GLY A 165 9.42 -2.14 -23.83
CA GLY A 165 10.76 -1.55 -23.86
C GLY A 165 10.88 -0.18 -23.17
N THR A 166 9.77 0.47 -22.85
CA THR A 166 9.75 1.81 -22.24
C THR A 166 9.70 1.71 -20.73
N GLU A 167 10.59 2.43 -20.05
CA GLU A 167 10.61 2.52 -18.60
C GLU A 167 9.58 3.56 -18.11
N ARG A 168 8.71 3.13 -17.22
CA ARG A 168 7.59 3.92 -16.69
C ARG A 168 7.55 3.88 -15.18
N VAL A 169 7.01 4.93 -14.57
CA VAL A 169 6.82 5.05 -13.12
C VAL A 169 5.36 5.28 -12.81
N ILE A 170 4.84 4.63 -11.78
CA ILE A 170 3.53 4.92 -11.22
C ILE A 170 3.67 6.11 -10.28
N VAL A 171 3.00 7.21 -10.59
CA VAL A 171 3.04 8.43 -9.76
C VAL A 171 2.00 8.31 -8.65
N SER A 172 2.46 8.44 -7.40
CA SER A 172 1.57 8.47 -6.24
C SER A 172 0.71 9.72 -6.25
N GLN A 173 -0.58 9.58 -5.98
CA GLN A 173 -1.53 10.67 -5.89
C GLN A 173 -1.99 10.87 -4.45
N LEU A 174 -1.87 12.10 -3.96
CA LEU A 174 -2.43 12.48 -2.67
C LEU A 174 -3.88 12.93 -2.85
N VAL A 175 -4.79 12.24 -2.18
CA VAL A 175 -6.21 12.58 -2.15
C VAL A 175 -6.66 12.75 -0.70
N ARG A 176 -7.68 13.56 -0.47
CA ARG A 176 -8.29 13.68 0.86
C ARG A 176 -8.93 12.33 1.23
N SER A 177 -8.74 11.94 2.48
CA SER A 177 -9.46 10.78 3.03
C SER A 177 -10.97 11.00 2.93
N PRO A 178 -11.77 9.96 2.65
CA PRO A 178 -13.22 10.04 2.78
C PRO A 178 -13.61 10.51 4.19
N GLY A 179 -14.48 11.51 4.27
CA GLY A 179 -14.86 12.07 5.55
C GLY A 179 -15.69 13.35 5.40
N VAL A 180 -16.10 13.91 6.54
CA VAL A 180 -16.83 15.18 6.59
C VAL A 180 -15.84 16.29 6.91
N TYR A 181 -15.81 17.30 6.06
CA TYR A 181 -14.97 18.47 6.21
C TYR A 181 -15.86 19.67 6.51
N PHE A 182 -15.52 20.42 7.57
CA PHE A 182 -16.24 21.62 7.95
C PHE A 182 -15.38 22.83 7.58
N ASP A 183 -16.00 23.78 6.89
CA ASP A 183 -15.41 25.09 6.61
C ASP A 183 -16.30 26.17 7.22
N ARG A 184 -15.68 27.22 7.74
CA ARG A 184 -16.37 28.38 8.28
C ARG A 184 -16.12 29.58 7.38
N SER A 185 -17.13 30.00 6.64
CA SER A 185 -17.12 31.26 5.94
C SER A 185 -17.90 32.32 6.71
N GLN A 186 -17.35 33.51 6.83
CA GLN A 186 -18.03 34.65 7.42
C GLN A 186 -18.68 35.44 6.27
N ASP A 187 -20.01 35.47 6.28
CA ASP A 187 -20.75 36.20 5.27
C ASP A 187 -20.77 37.69 5.67
N LEU A 188 -20.12 38.53 4.88
CA LEU A 188 -20.02 39.97 5.14
C LEU A 188 -21.36 40.70 4.99
N SER A 189 -22.34 40.06 4.35
CA SER A 189 -23.69 40.63 4.18
C SER A 189 -24.52 40.60 5.47
N LEU A 190 -24.16 39.75 6.42
CA LEU A 190 -24.91 39.61 7.71
C LEU A 190 -24.36 40.51 8.84
N ILE A 191 -23.32 41.31 8.59
CA ILE A 191 -22.76 42.25 9.57
C ILE A 191 -23.70 43.45 9.84
N HIS A 192 -24.74 43.65 9.05
CA HIS A 192 -25.67 44.78 9.14
C HIS A 192 -27.03 44.45 9.77
N ILE A 193 -27.21 43.34 10.47
CA ILE A 193 -28.40 43.10 11.28
C ILE A 193 -27.98 43.21 12.74
N SER A 194 -27.74 44.46 13.18
CA SER A 194 -27.78 44.85 14.58
C SER A 194 -28.68 46.07 14.69
N GLU A 195 -29.95 45.85 14.93
CA GLU A 195 -30.80 46.68 15.77
C GLU A 195 -32.01 45.87 16.23
#